data_433a49077917630a810ead35e05b7575
#
_entry.id   433a49077917630a810ead35e05b7575
#
_cell.length_a   1.000
_cell.length_b   1.000
_cell.length_c   1.000
_cell.angle_alpha   90.00
_cell.angle_beta   90.00
_cell.angle_gamma   90.00
#
_symmetry.space_group_name_H-M   'P 1'
#
loop_
_entity.id
_entity.type
_entity.pdbx_description
1 polymer ?
#
loop_
_entity_poly.entity_id
_entity_poly.type
_entity_poly.pdbx_seq_one_letter_code
_entity_poly.pdbx_strand_id
1 'polypeptide(L)'
;MNHDIEKGKTAAITSYILIIGVFIAMSMNSGEEKNTFASFHIRQALGLSLIFISLGLIISNFDSLMISISMWIFLSVLWTYGIFSAINGETKPIPLLGNYFQKWLANIS
;
A
#
# COMPACT_ATOMS: atom_id res chain seq x y z
N MET A 1 4.94 -21.90 -7.19
CA MET A 1 4.54 -20.84 -6.31
C MET A 1 5.40 -20.82 -5.06
N ASN A 2 5.85 -19.69 -4.73
CA ASN A 2 6.70 -19.49 -3.60
C ASN A 2 5.93 -19.65 -2.28
N HIS A 3 6.49 -20.40 -1.35
CA HIS A 3 5.89 -20.64 -0.04
C HIS A 3 5.74 -19.33 0.75
N ASP A 4 6.68 -18.39 0.57
CA ASP A 4 6.63 -17.09 1.22
C ASP A 4 5.44 -16.25 0.74
N ILE A 5 5.11 -16.36 -0.55
CA ILE A 5 3.97 -15.65 -1.10
C ILE A 5 2.68 -16.16 -0.47
N GLU A 6 2.53 -17.47 -0.35
CA GLU A 6 1.34 -18.04 0.29
C GLU A 6 1.17 -17.56 1.73
N LYS A 7 2.25 -17.60 2.49
CA LYS A 7 2.21 -17.18 3.90
C LYS A 7 1.97 -15.69 4.06
N GLY A 8 2.49 -14.88 3.14
CA GLY A 8 2.41 -13.43 3.24
C GLY A 8 1.16 -12.82 2.65
N LYS A 9 0.35 -13.58 1.92
CA LYS A 9 -0.79 -13.03 1.19
C LYS A 9 -1.80 -12.33 2.09
N THR A 10 -2.14 -12.92 3.23
CA THR A 10 -3.12 -12.34 4.13
C THR A 10 -2.65 -10.98 4.64
N ALA A 11 -1.40 -10.90 5.09
CA ALA A 11 -0.85 -9.64 5.55
C ALA A 11 -0.77 -8.62 4.42
N ALA A 12 -0.35 -9.05 3.23
CA ALA A 12 -0.23 -8.15 2.09
C ALA A 12 -1.58 -7.54 1.70
N ILE A 13 -2.61 -8.35 1.62
CA ILE A 13 -3.95 -7.87 1.27
C ILE A 13 -4.51 -6.97 2.37
N THR A 14 -4.33 -7.37 3.63
CA THR A 14 -4.78 -6.59 4.78
C THR A 14 -4.20 -5.19 4.79
N SER A 15 -2.94 -5.04 4.35
CA SER A 15 -2.26 -3.75 4.35
C SER A 15 -2.95 -2.70 3.46
N TYR A 16 -3.71 -3.15 2.46
CA TYR A 16 -4.39 -2.23 1.53
C TYR A 16 -5.79 -1.83 1.98
N ILE A 17 -6.29 -2.36 3.10
CA ILE A 17 -7.67 -2.08 3.48
C ILE A 17 -7.84 -0.63 3.93
N LEU A 18 -7.01 -0.14 4.80
CA LEU A 18 -6.98 1.26 5.24
C LEU A 18 -5.67 1.44 5.98
N ILE A 19 -5.39 2.65 6.46
CA ILE A 19 -4.20 2.86 7.26
C ILE A 19 -4.17 1.97 8.49
N ILE A 20 -5.33 1.69 9.08
CA ILE A 20 -5.43 0.74 10.20
C ILE A 20 -4.98 -0.64 9.74
N GLY A 21 -5.34 -1.04 8.53
CA GLY A 21 -4.91 -2.30 7.93
C GLY A 21 -3.40 -2.39 7.80
N VAL A 22 -2.73 -1.28 7.51
CA VAL A 22 -1.27 -1.26 7.44
C VAL A 22 -0.66 -1.65 8.79
N PHE A 23 -1.16 -1.08 9.88
CA PHE A 23 -0.63 -1.39 11.22
C PHE A 23 -0.93 -2.84 11.60
N ILE A 24 -2.11 -3.34 11.27
CA ILE A 24 -2.46 -4.74 11.52
C ILE A 24 -1.52 -5.65 10.72
N ALA A 25 -1.29 -5.32 9.45
CA ALA A 25 -0.40 -6.11 8.59
C ALA A 25 1.04 -6.10 9.09
N MET A 26 1.51 -4.97 9.60
CA MET A 26 2.84 -4.88 10.19
C MET A 26 2.96 -5.78 11.42
N SER A 27 1.92 -5.83 12.23
CA SER A 27 1.88 -6.73 13.39
C SER A 27 1.91 -8.19 12.95
N MET A 28 1.15 -8.55 11.92
CA MET A 28 1.14 -9.91 11.37
C MET A 28 2.49 -10.32 10.79
N ASN A 29 3.25 -9.37 10.28
CA ASN A 29 4.55 -9.59 9.64
C ASN A 29 5.71 -9.29 10.57
N SER A 30 5.46 -9.20 11.88
CA SER A 30 6.52 -8.93 12.85
C SER A 30 7.18 -10.24 13.28
N GLY A 31 8.36 -10.13 13.89
CA GLY A 31 9.07 -11.26 14.42
C GLY A 31 10.35 -11.57 13.65
N GLU A 32 10.94 -12.73 13.96
CA GLU A 32 12.21 -13.12 13.37
C GLU A 32 12.11 -13.47 11.90
N GLU A 33 10.97 -13.96 11.47
CA GLU A 33 10.77 -14.41 10.10
C GLU A 33 9.80 -13.46 9.37
N LYS A 34 10.30 -12.27 9.06
CA LYS A 34 9.52 -11.35 8.25
C LYS A 34 9.36 -11.89 6.83
N ASN A 35 8.12 -11.84 6.34
CA ASN A 35 7.82 -12.29 5.00
C ASN A 35 8.14 -11.17 3.99
N THR A 36 9.01 -11.44 3.03
CA THR A 36 9.43 -10.44 2.06
C THR A 36 8.30 -9.99 1.14
N PHE A 37 7.41 -10.91 0.78
CA PHE A 37 6.25 -10.55 -0.04
C PHE A 37 5.32 -9.60 0.72
N ALA A 38 5.02 -9.91 1.97
CA ALA A 38 4.19 -9.05 2.79
C ALA A 38 4.86 -7.69 3.03
N SER A 39 6.15 -7.67 3.29
CA SER A 39 6.89 -6.42 3.49
C SER A 39 6.79 -5.51 2.27
N PHE A 40 6.89 -6.06 1.07
CA PHE A 40 6.74 -5.27 -0.15
C PHE A 40 5.40 -4.54 -0.19
N HIS A 41 4.31 -5.28 0.06
CA HIS A 41 2.97 -4.70 -0.02
C HIS A 41 2.65 -3.78 1.16
N ILE A 42 3.20 -4.06 2.33
CA ILE A 42 3.04 -3.17 3.48
C ILE A 42 3.69 -1.82 3.20
N ARG A 43 4.90 -1.81 2.64
CA ARG A 43 5.57 -0.57 2.26
C ARG A 43 4.76 0.21 1.23
N GLN A 44 4.24 -0.48 0.23
CA GLN A 44 3.44 0.13 -0.81
C GLN A 44 2.13 0.71 -0.25
N ALA A 45 1.45 -0.03 0.59
CA ALA A 45 0.22 0.42 1.22
C ALA A 45 0.46 1.59 2.18
N LEU A 46 1.54 1.55 2.93
CA LEU A 46 1.90 2.67 3.81
C LEU A 46 2.16 3.93 3.00
N GLY A 47 2.91 3.81 1.90
CA GLY A 47 3.15 4.94 1.00
C GLY A 47 1.86 5.52 0.43
N LEU A 48 0.96 4.66 -0.04
CA LEU A 48 -0.35 5.10 -0.54
C LEU A 48 -1.15 5.80 0.55
N SER A 49 -1.14 5.27 1.77
CA SER A 49 -1.85 5.86 2.90
C SER A 49 -1.32 7.24 3.24
N LEU A 50 0.00 7.40 3.24
CA LEU A 50 0.62 8.69 3.51
C LEU A 50 0.27 9.72 2.44
N ILE A 51 0.26 9.30 1.18
CA ILE A 51 -0.14 10.18 0.09
C ILE A 51 -1.61 10.54 0.18
N PHE A 52 -2.47 9.58 0.49
CA PHE A 52 -3.89 9.83 0.69
C PHE A 52 -4.13 10.89 1.76
N ILE A 53 -3.47 10.75 2.91
CA ILE A 53 -3.62 11.71 3.99
C ILE A 53 -3.09 13.09 3.58
N SER A 54 -1.90 13.13 2.98
CA SER A 54 -1.28 14.38 2.56
C SER A 54 -2.12 15.13 1.53
N LEU A 55 -2.57 14.41 0.49
CA LEU A 55 -3.39 15.02 -0.55
C LEU A 55 -4.76 15.42 0.00
N GLY A 56 -5.33 14.62 0.89
CA GLY A 56 -6.60 14.95 1.52
C GLY A 56 -6.52 16.26 2.31
N LEU A 57 -5.43 16.45 3.06
CA LEU A 57 -5.22 17.69 3.80
C LEU A 57 -5.04 18.90 2.88
N ILE A 58 -4.31 18.72 1.80
CA ILE A 58 -4.10 19.79 0.83
C ILE A 58 -5.42 20.14 0.12
N ILE A 59 -6.13 19.13 -0.35
CA ILE A 59 -7.36 19.31 -1.14
C ILE A 59 -8.50 19.87 -0.28
N SER A 60 -8.48 19.61 1.02
CA SER A 60 -9.50 20.15 1.92
C SER A 60 -9.52 21.68 1.94
N ASN A 61 -8.44 22.32 1.49
CA ASN A 61 -8.34 23.78 1.40
C ASN A 61 -8.90 24.33 0.09
N PHE A 62 -9.29 23.46 -0.84
CA PHE A 62 -9.83 23.86 -2.15
C PHE A 62 -11.28 23.46 -2.24
N ASP A 63 -12.12 24.41 -2.62
CA ASP A 63 -13.54 24.16 -2.78
C ASP A 63 -13.83 23.81 -4.24
N SER A 64 -13.27 22.68 -4.69
CA SER A 64 -13.39 22.20 -6.06
C SER A 64 -13.76 20.73 -6.09
N LEU A 65 -14.96 20.44 -6.59
CA LEU A 65 -15.42 19.08 -6.78
C LEU A 65 -14.56 18.34 -7.81
N MET A 66 -14.12 19.04 -8.86
CA MET A 66 -13.30 18.42 -9.91
C MET A 66 -11.96 17.94 -9.38
N ILE A 67 -11.31 18.73 -8.53
CA ILE A 67 -10.03 18.35 -7.91
C ILE A 67 -10.23 17.13 -7.03
N SER A 68 -11.28 17.12 -6.21
CA SER A 68 -11.55 16.00 -5.31
C SER A 68 -11.85 14.71 -6.08
N ILE A 69 -12.66 14.77 -7.11
CA ILE A 69 -13.00 13.60 -7.94
C ILE A 69 -11.75 13.06 -8.62
N SER A 70 -10.92 13.94 -9.18
CA SER A 70 -9.68 13.53 -9.85
C SER A 70 -8.74 12.83 -8.90
N MET A 71 -8.60 13.33 -7.67
CA MET A 71 -7.79 12.68 -6.65
C MET A 71 -8.32 11.29 -6.29
N TRP A 72 -9.63 11.18 -6.07
CA TRP A 72 -10.22 9.89 -5.72
C TRP A 72 -10.03 8.86 -6.82
N ILE A 73 -10.21 9.25 -8.09
CA ILE A 73 -9.99 8.35 -9.23
C ILE A 73 -8.54 7.91 -9.27
N PHE A 74 -7.61 8.85 -9.17
CA PHE A 74 -6.18 8.55 -9.22
C PHE A 74 -5.77 7.56 -8.12
N LEU A 75 -6.15 7.85 -6.88
CA LEU A 75 -5.80 6.98 -5.74
C LEU A 75 -6.49 5.62 -5.84
N SER A 76 -7.74 5.58 -6.34
CA SER A 76 -8.45 4.31 -6.51
C SER A 76 -7.75 3.41 -7.52
N VAL A 77 -7.25 3.97 -8.61
CA VAL A 77 -6.50 3.20 -9.60
C VAL A 77 -5.23 2.61 -8.98
N LEU A 78 -4.47 3.42 -8.26
CA LEU A 78 -3.24 2.96 -7.62
C LEU A 78 -3.53 1.89 -6.57
N TRP A 79 -4.56 2.09 -5.76
CA TRP A 79 -4.94 1.15 -4.72
C TRP A 79 -5.38 -0.18 -5.30
N THR A 80 -6.22 -0.13 -6.34
CA THR A 80 -6.69 -1.33 -7.05
C THR A 80 -5.51 -2.11 -7.61
N TYR A 81 -4.56 -1.41 -8.23
CA TYR A 81 -3.36 -2.04 -8.77
C TYR A 81 -2.59 -2.79 -7.67
N GLY A 82 -2.41 -2.13 -6.52
CA GLY A 82 -1.71 -2.74 -5.39
C GLY A 82 -2.42 -3.96 -4.84
N ILE A 83 -3.73 -3.87 -4.64
CA ILE A 83 -4.53 -4.98 -4.11
C ILE A 83 -4.48 -6.18 -5.06
N PHE A 84 -4.67 -5.96 -6.36
CA PHE A 84 -4.62 -7.07 -7.33
C PHE A 84 -3.25 -7.71 -7.38
N SER A 85 -2.18 -6.92 -7.29
CA SER A 85 -0.83 -7.45 -7.22
C SER A 85 -0.68 -8.38 -6.01
N ALA A 86 -1.20 -7.96 -4.85
CA ALA A 86 -1.14 -8.78 -3.63
C ALA A 86 -1.96 -10.05 -3.77
N ILE A 87 -3.18 -9.96 -4.31
CA ILE A 87 -4.06 -11.11 -4.49
C ILE A 87 -3.43 -12.12 -5.44
N ASN A 88 -2.79 -11.65 -6.49
CA ASN A 88 -2.17 -12.52 -7.50
C ASN A 88 -0.81 -13.07 -7.08
N GLY A 89 -0.34 -12.73 -5.89
CA GLY A 89 0.96 -13.20 -5.40
C GLY A 89 2.14 -12.54 -6.09
N GLU A 90 1.95 -11.33 -6.58
CA GLU A 90 2.98 -10.59 -7.29
C GLU A 90 3.56 -9.47 -6.44
N THR A 91 4.79 -9.07 -6.75
CA THR A 91 5.45 -7.95 -6.10
C THR A 91 5.69 -6.83 -7.11
N LYS A 92 4.65 -6.46 -7.82
CA LYS A 92 4.73 -5.38 -8.81
C LYS A 92 4.47 -4.03 -8.13
N PRO A 93 5.41 -3.09 -8.22
CA PRO A 93 5.17 -1.76 -7.66
C PRO A 93 4.05 -1.06 -8.42
N ILE A 94 3.31 -0.22 -7.71
CA ILE A 94 2.27 0.57 -8.36
C ILE A 94 2.91 1.55 -9.34
N PRO A 95 2.19 1.95 -10.39
CA PRO A 95 2.76 2.88 -11.37
C PRO A 95 3.22 4.19 -10.73
N LEU A 96 4.29 4.74 -11.22
CA LEU A 96 4.87 6.03 -10.85
C LEU A 96 5.52 6.08 -9.48
N LEU A 97 4.85 5.59 -8.43
CA LEU A 97 5.25 5.83 -7.05
C LEU A 97 5.79 4.60 -6.32
N GLY A 98 5.45 3.39 -6.81
CA GLY A 98 5.77 2.16 -6.09
C GLY A 98 7.24 1.97 -5.79
N ASN A 99 8.11 2.23 -6.76
CA ASN A 99 9.55 2.08 -6.57
C ASN A 99 10.09 3.04 -5.50
N TYR A 100 9.55 4.24 -5.44
CA TYR A 100 9.94 5.21 -4.42
C TYR A 100 9.52 4.75 -3.04
N PHE A 101 8.32 4.17 -2.91
CA PHE A 101 7.85 3.64 -1.63
C PHE A 101 8.76 2.52 -1.14
N GLN A 102 9.16 1.62 -2.03
CA GLN A 102 10.04 0.51 -1.65
C GLN A 102 11.40 1.02 -1.18
N LYS A 103 11.90 2.08 -1.80
CA LYS A 103 13.18 2.65 -1.46
C LYS A 103 13.12 3.47 -0.16
N TRP A 104 12.16 4.36 -0.07
CA TRP A 104 12.06 5.28 1.08
C TRP A 104 11.59 4.60 2.35
N LEU A 105 10.76 3.59 2.24
CA LEU A 105 10.19 2.90 3.39
C LEU A 105 10.84 1.54 3.65
N ALA A 106 12.04 1.33 3.12
CA ALA A 106 12.72 0.05 3.21
C ALA A 106 12.94 -0.44 4.65
N ASN A 107 13.10 0.47 5.59
CA ASN A 107 13.35 0.13 6.99
C ASN A 107 12.07 -0.05 7.82
N ILE A 108 10.91 0.20 7.24
CA ILE A 108 9.65 0.16 7.99
C ILE A 108 9.15 -1.27 8.16
N SER A 109 9.30 -2.08 7.14
CA SER A 109 8.79 -3.45 7.22
C SER A 109 9.52 -4.46 6.30
#